data_9a2b7fa09ec35ff23471acb321a2fdf4
#
_entry.id   9a2b7fa09ec35ff23471acb321a2fdf4
#
_cell.length_a   1.000
_cell.length_b   1.000
_cell.length_c   1.000
_cell.angle_alpha   90.00
_cell.angle_beta   90.00
_cell.angle_gamma   90.00
#
_symmetry.space_group_name_H-M   'P 1'
#
loop_
_entity.id
_entity.type
_entity.pdbx_description
1 polymer ?
#
loop_
_entity_poly.entity_id
_entity_poly.type
_entity_poly.pdbx_seq_one_letter_code
_entity_poly.pdbx_strand_id
1 'polypeptide(L)'
;MAPSLAIEEAALVGRREPYVRVTVVWAASPVSARAGDAGLVTADGRLRGWVGGSCAEPVVVRQALDALAEGTSRLVHLAPPQDLPPARPGVVTAAVSCASEGSLEVFVEPRLPPAHLVVVGRSPLARALATMAVAVGFDVAVVERDGADAGDFPGTAQVVDGLDLAAAGAGPASYVVVATMGRYDEDAVEAALASGAGYVALVASARRATAVLAVLRDSGMAEEALARVKAPAGLALGDLPHVEIAVAVLAEIVAAKAEAGAKPAGAPTVPDLTPPAGVVAPAGGARTEEDEAVEAVDPVCGMTVEPATAHDTATHDGVTYAFCCSGCRRRFQSKPEQFLTERR
;
A
#
# COMPACT_ATOMS: atom_id res chain seq x y z
N MET A 1 -17.65 -27.97 12.48
CA MET A 1 -17.44 -27.72 11.05
C MET A 1 -16.68 -26.41 10.94
N ALA A 2 -15.50 -26.40 10.37
CA ALA A 2 -14.75 -25.13 10.17
C ALA A 2 -15.58 -24.21 9.26
N PRO A 3 -15.62 -22.90 9.51
CA PRO A 3 -16.28 -21.95 8.64
C PRO A 3 -15.68 -22.05 7.23
N SER A 4 -16.48 -21.77 6.19
CA SER A 4 -15.94 -21.75 4.83
C SER A 4 -14.94 -20.60 4.68
N LEU A 5 -13.95 -20.76 3.82
CA LEU A 5 -12.93 -19.74 3.57
C LEU A 5 -13.56 -18.38 3.23
N ALA A 6 -14.69 -18.39 2.50
CA ALA A 6 -15.43 -17.17 2.16
C ALA A 6 -16.01 -16.44 3.39
N ILE A 7 -16.46 -17.18 4.41
CA ILE A 7 -16.97 -16.59 5.66
C ILE A 7 -15.83 -15.95 6.44
N GLU A 8 -14.68 -16.63 6.52
CA GLU A 8 -13.50 -16.09 7.18
C GLU A 8 -12.96 -14.84 6.46
N GLU A 9 -12.91 -14.87 5.12
CA GLU A 9 -12.54 -13.72 4.30
C GLU A 9 -13.46 -12.52 4.52
N ALA A 10 -14.79 -12.76 4.51
CA ALA A 10 -15.76 -11.71 4.80
C ALA A 10 -15.60 -11.10 6.21
N ALA A 11 -15.25 -11.94 7.20
CA ALA A 11 -14.99 -11.46 8.56
C ALA A 11 -13.72 -10.60 8.64
N LEU A 12 -12.64 -10.94 7.93
CA LEU A 12 -11.42 -10.13 7.85
C LEU A 12 -11.69 -8.78 7.18
N VAL A 13 -12.43 -8.78 6.07
CA VAL A 13 -12.86 -7.56 5.38
C VAL A 13 -13.71 -6.69 6.32
N GLY A 14 -14.69 -7.27 7.02
CA GLY A 14 -15.56 -6.54 7.95
C GLY A 14 -14.79 -5.93 9.14
N ARG A 15 -13.69 -6.54 9.57
CA ARG A 15 -12.81 -6.00 10.64
C ARG A 15 -11.72 -5.09 10.12
N ARG A 16 -11.64 -4.86 8.80
CA ARG A 16 -10.55 -4.11 8.15
C ARG A 16 -9.16 -4.68 8.47
N GLU A 17 -9.08 -5.99 8.65
CA GLU A 17 -7.82 -6.66 8.91
C GLU A 17 -7.11 -7.02 7.60
N PRO A 18 -5.82 -6.67 7.43
CA PRO A 18 -5.06 -7.09 6.26
C PRO A 18 -4.82 -8.59 6.28
N TYR A 19 -4.91 -9.22 5.11
CA TYR A 19 -4.66 -10.63 4.94
C TYR A 19 -4.08 -10.91 3.54
N VAL A 20 -3.63 -12.13 3.33
CA VAL A 20 -3.16 -12.60 2.04
C VAL A 20 -4.03 -13.77 1.60
N ARG A 21 -4.60 -13.68 0.41
CA ARG A 21 -5.19 -14.83 -0.25
C ARG A 21 -4.09 -15.59 -0.99
N VAL A 22 -3.99 -16.89 -0.72
CA VAL A 22 -3.06 -17.79 -1.39
C VAL A 22 -3.85 -18.84 -2.14
N THR A 23 -3.48 -19.08 -3.42
CA THR A 23 -4.20 -20.02 -4.29
C THR A 23 -3.20 -20.89 -5.02
N VAL A 24 -3.33 -22.19 -4.92
CA VAL A 24 -2.54 -23.15 -5.72
C VAL A 24 -3.02 -23.08 -7.17
N VAL A 25 -2.16 -22.63 -8.07
CA VAL A 25 -2.48 -22.47 -9.49
C VAL A 25 -1.99 -23.65 -10.32
N TRP A 26 -0.97 -24.36 -9.83
CA TRP A 26 -0.43 -25.57 -10.48
C TRP A 26 0.19 -26.50 -9.44
N ALA A 27 0.11 -27.80 -9.69
CA ALA A 27 0.66 -28.83 -8.81
C ALA A 27 1.12 -30.04 -9.64
N ALA A 28 2.34 -30.52 -9.42
CA ALA A 28 2.90 -31.72 -10.03
C ALA A 28 3.09 -32.80 -8.97
N SER A 29 2.51 -33.97 -9.24
CA SER A 29 2.62 -35.14 -8.34
C SER A 29 4.08 -35.56 -8.14
N PRO A 30 4.38 -36.09 -6.95
CA PRO A 30 3.48 -36.38 -5.83
C PRO A 30 3.35 -35.22 -4.82
N VAL A 31 2.26 -34.48 -4.86
CA VAL A 31 1.89 -33.45 -3.85
C VAL A 31 0.49 -33.69 -3.32
N SER A 32 0.23 -33.25 -2.09
CA SER A 32 -1.09 -33.32 -1.47
C SER A 32 -2.03 -32.17 -1.88
N ALA A 33 -1.49 -31.09 -2.44
CA ALA A 33 -2.26 -29.95 -2.95
C ALA A 33 -2.73 -30.17 -4.39
N ARG A 34 -3.81 -29.48 -4.75
CA ARG A 34 -4.40 -29.47 -6.10
C ARG A 34 -4.58 -28.05 -6.58
N ALA A 35 -4.51 -27.84 -7.89
CA ALA A 35 -4.88 -26.54 -8.46
C ALA A 35 -6.31 -26.17 -8.04
N GLY A 36 -6.49 -24.96 -7.53
CA GLY A 36 -7.73 -24.46 -6.94
C GLY A 36 -7.79 -24.54 -5.41
N ASP A 37 -6.93 -25.32 -4.76
CA ASP A 37 -6.80 -25.24 -3.30
C ASP A 37 -6.38 -23.83 -2.89
N ALA A 38 -6.95 -23.33 -1.79
CA ALA A 38 -6.74 -21.95 -1.35
C ALA A 38 -6.69 -21.83 0.18
N GLY A 39 -6.08 -20.74 0.61
CA GLY A 39 -6.02 -20.36 2.02
C GLY A 39 -5.97 -18.84 2.20
N LEU A 40 -6.15 -18.43 3.44
CA LEU A 40 -5.96 -17.06 3.91
C LEU A 40 -4.84 -17.04 4.92
N VAL A 41 -3.87 -16.17 4.74
CA VAL A 41 -2.79 -15.93 5.72
C VAL A 41 -3.05 -14.58 6.36
N THR A 42 -3.25 -14.58 7.68
CA THR A 42 -3.44 -13.36 8.47
C THR A 42 -2.10 -12.69 8.78
N ALA A 43 -2.10 -11.42 9.18
CA ALA A 43 -0.88 -10.66 9.47
C ALA A 43 -0.02 -11.27 10.60
N ASP A 44 -0.62 -12.08 11.49
CA ASP A 44 0.07 -12.86 12.52
C ASP A 44 0.63 -14.21 12.02
N GLY A 45 0.56 -14.47 10.69
CA GLY A 45 1.12 -15.66 10.05
C GLY A 45 0.27 -16.92 10.17
N ARG A 46 -0.99 -16.82 10.59
CA ARG A 46 -1.87 -17.99 10.67
C ARG A 46 -2.47 -18.29 9.30
N LEU A 47 -2.28 -19.53 8.83
CA LEU A 47 -2.95 -20.04 7.64
C LEU A 47 -4.31 -20.65 7.99
N ARG A 48 -5.34 -20.25 7.26
CA ARG A 48 -6.67 -20.85 7.23
C ARG A 48 -6.93 -21.40 5.84
N GLY A 49 -7.35 -22.65 5.73
CA GLY A 49 -7.50 -23.32 4.44
C GLY A 49 -6.40 -24.34 4.18
N TRP A 50 -6.11 -24.64 2.90
CA TRP A 50 -5.14 -25.65 2.53
C TRP A 50 -4.38 -25.25 1.26
N VAL A 51 -3.05 -25.29 1.32
CA VAL A 51 -2.17 -24.93 0.19
C VAL A 51 -1.03 -25.94 0.01
N GLY A 52 -1.11 -27.09 0.69
CA GLY A 52 -0.10 -28.13 0.68
C GLY A 52 0.27 -28.62 2.08
N GLY A 53 1.09 -29.66 2.15
CA GLY A 53 1.51 -30.26 3.41
C GLY A 53 2.53 -29.42 4.18
N SER A 54 2.97 -29.95 5.33
CA SER A 54 3.86 -29.29 6.30
C SER A 54 5.19 -28.78 5.73
N CYS A 55 5.63 -29.25 4.58
CA CYS A 55 6.85 -28.78 3.92
C CYS A 55 6.62 -27.47 3.13
N ALA A 56 5.44 -27.32 2.49
CA ALA A 56 5.11 -26.15 1.69
C ALA A 56 4.55 -24.99 2.52
N GLU A 57 3.72 -25.31 3.53
CA GLU A 57 3.01 -24.32 4.34
C GLU A 57 3.92 -23.23 4.94
N PRO A 58 5.06 -23.52 5.62
CA PRO A 58 5.90 -22.46 6.19
C PRO A 58 6.50 -21.52 5.14
N VAL A 59 6.80 -22.05 3.96
CA VAL A 59 7.35 -21.26 2.85
C VAL A 59 6.27 -20.34 2.26
N VAL A 60 5.06 -20.87 2.06
CA VAL A 60 3.92 -20.09 1.57
C VAL A 60 3.55 -19.00 2.56
N VAL A 61 3.51 -19.30 3.86
CA VAL A 61 3.21 -18.30 4.90
C VAL A 61 4.26 -17.18 4.92
N ARG A 62 5.55 -17.51 4.84
CA ARG A 62 6.61 -16.50 4.75
C ARG A 62 6.43 -15.61 3.53
N GLN A 63 6.24 -16.20 2.35
CA GLN A 63 6.03 -15.44 1.12
C GLN A 63 4.75 -14.60 1.14
N ALA A 64 3.73 -15.06 1.86
CA ALA A 64 2.51 -14.28 2.10
C ALA A 64 2.80 -13.05 2.98
N LEU A 65 3.54 -13.21 4.08
CA LEU A 65 3.91 -12.09 4.94
C LEU A 65 4.80 -11.07 4.24
N ASP A 66 5.77 -11.53 3.44
CA ASP A 66 6.61 -10.66 2.61
C ASP A 66 5.74 -9.88 1.60
N ALA A 67 4.81 -10.56 0.92
CA ALA A 67 3.88 -9.94 -0.02
C ALA A 67 2.96 -8.91 0.66
N LEU A 68 2.52 -9.20 1.89
CA LEU A 68 1.69 -8.29 2.68
C LEU A 68 2.47 -7.02 3.05
N ALA A 69 3.72 -7.17 3.47
CA ALA A 69 4.59 -6.05 3.83
C ALA A 69 4.90 -5.14 2.62
N GLU A 70 5.09 -5.74 1.45
CA GLU A 70 5.38 -5.02 0.20
C GLU A 70 4.13 -4.50 -0.52
N GLY A 71 2.94 -5.02 -0.17
CA GLY A 71 1.67 -4.70 -0.83
C GLY A 71 1.59 -5.20 -2.28
N THR A 72 2.45 -6.16 -2.69
CA THR A 72 2.57 -6.64 -4.07
C THR A 72 2.27 -8.13 -4.19
N SER A 73 1.43 -8.49 -5.17
CA SER A 73 1.16 -9.90 -5.49
C SER A 73 2.37 -10.56 -6.15
N ARG A 74 2.53 -11.86 -5.92
CA ARG A 74 3.61 -12.64 -6.50
C ARG A 74 3.18 -14.08 -6.81
N LEU A 75 3.83 -14.68 -7.78
CA LEU A 75 3.75 -16.11 -8.03
C LEU A 75 4.94 -16.78 -7.34
N VAL A 76 4.69 -17.82 -6.57
CA VAL A 76 5.72 -18.57 -5.84
C VAL A 76 5.77 -19.97 -6.41
N HIS A 77 6.94 -20.38 -6.95
CA HIS A 77 7.21 -21.74 -7.39
C HIS A 77 8.00 -22.48 -6.32
N LEU A 78 7.43 -23.56 -5.82
CA LEU A 78 8.03 -24.43 -4.80
C LEU A 78 8.38 -25.78 -5.46
N ALA A 79 9.64 -26.18 -5.34
CA ALA A 79 10.12 -27.45 -5.87
C ALA A 79 11.30 -27.99 -5.04
N PRO A 80 11.64 -29.28 -5.16
CA PRO A 80 12.89 -29.80 -4.65
C PRO A 80 14.10 -29.04 -5.25
N PRO A 81 15.23 -28.91 -4.52
CA PRO A 81 16.37 -28.12 -5.00
C PRO A 81 16.88 -28.51 -6.39
N GLN A 82 16.82 -29.80 -6.74
CA GLN A 82 17.24 -30.31 -8.06
C GLN A 82 16.29 -29.98 -9.20
N ASP A 83 15.01 -29.66 -8.89
CA ASP A 83 13.95 -29.44 -9.87
C ASP A 83 13.56 -27.95 -9.96
N LEU A 84 14.32 -27.06 -9.31
CA LEU A 84 14.08 -25.63 -9.38
C LEU A 84 14.30 -25.11 -10.81
N PRO A 85 13.29 -24.44 -11.40
CA PRO A 85 13.45 -23.87 -12.73
C PRO A 85 14.41 -22.66 -12.69
N PRO A 86 14.94 -22.25 -13.85
CA PRO A 86 15.65 -20.98 -13.97
C PRO A 86 14.80 -19.81 -13.46
N ALA A 87 15.46 -18.79 -12.91
CA ALA A 87 14.77 -17.58 -12.45
C ALA A 87 13.92 -16.97 -13.58
N ARG A 88 12.67 -16.64 -13.27
CA ARG A 88 11.73 -15.97 -14.18
C ARG A 88 11.31 -14.65 -13.57
N PRO A 89 11.27 -13.54 -14.32
CA PRO A 89 10.77 -12.27 -13.83
C PRO A 89 9.35 -12.42 -13.24
N GLY A 90 9.12 -11.84 -12.05
CA GLY A 90 7.82 -11.90 -11.36
C GLY A 90 7.49 -13.24 -10.68
N VAL A 91 8.40 -14.21 -10.68
CA VAL A 91 8.23 -15.50 -10.01
C VAL A 91 9.30 -15.68 -8.94
N VAL A 92 8.86 -15.86 -7.71
CA VAL A 92 9.73 -16.24 -6.59
C VAL A 92 9.91 -17.75 -6.61
N THR A 93 11.15 -18.22 -6.65
CA THR A 93 11.46 -19.64 -6.62
C THR A 93 11.96 -20.02 -5.23
N ALA A 94 11.35 -21.02 -4.60
CA ALA A 94 11.72 -21.48 -3.27
C ALA A 94 11.96 -22.99 -3.25
N ALA A 95 13.10 -23.40 -2.68
CA ALA A 95 13.41 -24.79 -2.47
C ALA A 95 12.59 -25.37 -1.29
N VAL A 96 12.03 -26.56 -1.47
CA VAL A 96 11.34 -27.31 -0.42
C VAL A 96 11.93 -28.71 -0.34
N SER A 97 12.42 -29.08 0.85
CA SER A 97 12.85 -30.45 1.10
C SER A 97 11.65 -31.28 1.54
N CYS A 98 11.04 -31.98 0.62
CA CYS A 98 9.91 -32.86 0.89
C CYS A 98 10.23 -34.30 0.47
N ALA A 99 9.90 -35.28 1.29
CA ALA A 99 10.07 -36.70 0.95
C ALA A 99 9.23 -37.13 -0.27
N SER A 100 8.23 -36.35 -0.63
CA SER A 100 7.36 -36.62 -1.80
C SER A 100 7.89 -36.03 -3.11
N GLU A 101 8.94 -35.19 -3.08
CA GLU A 101 9.60 -34.61 -4.29
C GLU A 101 8.67 -33.93 -5.30
N GLY A 102 7.47 -33.50 -4.90
CA GLY A 102 6.55 -32.81 -5.79
C GLY A 102 6.77 -31.30 -5.83
N SER A 103 6.23 -30.67 -6.88
CA SER A 103 6.32 -29.23 -7.10
C SER A 103 4.95 -28.57 -7.16
N LEU A 104 4.86 -27.30 -6.78
CA LEU A 104 3.61 -26.52 -6.87
C LEU A 104 3.90 -25.04 -7.14
N GLU A 105 2.93 -24.37 -7.77
CA GLU A 105 2.91 -22.92 -7.90
C GLU A 105 1.73 -22.35 -7.12
N VAL A 106 2.01 -21.31 -6.33
CA VAL A 106 1.02 -20.62 -5.50
C VAL A 106 0.99 -19.15 -5.88
N PHE A 107 -0.19 -18.66 -6.24
CA PHE A 107 -0.41 -17.22 -6.37
C PHE A 107 -0.70 -16.63 -4.99
N VAL A 108 0.07 -15.63 -4.62
CA VAL A 108 0.06 -14.94 -3.34
C VAL A 108 -0.44 -13.53 -3.57
N GLU A 109 -1.62 -13.21 -3.03
CA GLU A 109 -2.32 -11.96 -3.29
C GLU A 109 -2.63 -11.23 -1.98
N PRO A 110 -1.86 -10.16 -1.61
CA PRO A 110 -2.17 -9.37 -0.44
C PRO A 110 -3.47 -8.59 -0.62
N ARG A 111 -4.30 -8.59 0.40
CA ARG A 111 -5.56 -7.87 0.51
C ARG A 111 -5.44 -6.86 1.63
N LEU A 112 -5.13 -5.64 1.26
CA LEU A 112 -5.06 -4.51 2.17
C LEU A 112 -6.44 -3.85 2.25
N PRO A 113 -6.91 -3.49 3.46
CA PRO A 113 -8.14 -2.73 3.58
C PRO A 113 -7.99 -1.37 2.88
N PRO A 114 -9.09 -0.81 2.34
CA PRO A 114 -9.08 0.56 1.87
C PRO A 114 -8.60 1.51 2.97
N ALA A 115 -7.86 2.56 2.59
CA ALA A 115 -7.44 3.58 3.53
C ALA A 115 -8.69 4.24 4.15
N HIS A 116 -8.69 4.38 5.48
CA HIS A 116 -9.85 4.89 6.22
C HIS A 116 -9.71 6.39 6.45
N LEU A 117 -10.71 7.16 5.98
CA LEU A 117 -10.81 8.60 6.17
C LEU A 117 -12.03 8.94 7.04
N VAL A 118 -11.82 9.65 8.13
CA VAL A 118 -12.89 10.22 8.93
C VAL A 118 -12.95 11.73 8.68
N VAL A 119 -14.08 12.21 8.21
CA VAL A 119 -14.35 13.63 7.98
C VAL A 119 -15.22 14.15 9.12
N VAL A 120 -14.73 15.11 9.88
CA VAL A 120 -15.48 15.72 10.97
C VAL A 120 -16.08 17.05 10.52
N GLY A 121 -17.41 17.11 10.47
CA GLY A 121 -18.16 18.28 10.03
C GLY A 121 -19.04 18.04 8.81
N ARG A 122 -19.96 19.01 8.56
CA ARG A 122 -20.91 18.99 7.44
C ARG A 122 -20.81 20.20 6.50
N SER A 123 -19.64 20.81 6.46
CA SER A 123 -19.40 21.95 5.57
C SER A 123 -19.48 21.52 4.08
N PRO A 124 -19.70 22.47 3.15
CA PRO A 124 -19.60 22.15 1.70
C PRO A 124 -18.27 21.48 1.34
N LEU A 125 -17.17 21.90 1.99
CA LEU A 125 -15.86 21.26 1.83
C LEU A 125 -15.86 19.81 2.35
N ALA A 126 -16.44 19.57 3.55
CA ALA A 126 -16.53 18.22 4.12
C ALA A 126 -17.29 17.27 3.20
N ARG A 127 -18.41 17.70 2.61
CA ARG A 127 -19.20 16.94 1.64
C ARG A 127 -18.39 16.64 0.36
N ALA A 128 -17.73 17.67 -0.19
CA ALA A 128 -16.89 17.51 -1.38
C ALA A 128 -15.72 16.54 -1.11
N LEU A 129 -15.04 16.68 0.03
CA LEU A 129 -13.94 15.81 0.42
C LEU A 129 -14.40 14.37 0.57
N ALA A 130 -15.51 14.12 1.29
CA ALA A 130 -16.06 12.79 1.46
C ALA A 130 -16.41 12.14 0.12
N THR A 131 -17.11 12.87 -0.76
CA THR A 131 -17.50 12.38 -2.10
C THR A 131 -16.28 12.02 -2.95
N MET A 132 -15.27 12.89 -2.99
CA MET A 132 -14.05 12.64 -3.76
C MET A 132 -13.23 11.48 -3.18
N ALA A 133 -13.14 11.39 -1.86
CA ALA A 133 -12.41 10.31 -1.20
C ALA A 133 -13.05 8.94 -1.49
N VAL A 134 -14.38 8.84 -1.44
CA VAL A 134 -15.11 7.62 -1.86
C VAL A 134 -14.79 7.27 -3.31
N ALA A 135 -14.82 8.27 -4.21
CA ALA A 135 -14.56 8.05 -5.63
C ALA A 135 -13.15 7.53 -5.94
N VAL A 136 -12.15 7.87 -5.08
CA VAL A 136 -10.77 7.37 -5.21
C VAL A 136 -10.47 6.17 -4.31
N GLY A 137 -11.51 5.53 -3.72
CA GLY A 137 -11.40 4.24 -3.05
C GLY A 137 -11.05 4.29 -1.57
N PHE A 138 -11.24 5.43 -0.89
CA PHE A 138 -11.20 5.46 0.58
C PHE A 138 -12.47 4.87 1.16
N ASP A 139 -12.34 4.23 2.32
CA ASP A 139 -13.44 3.91 3.20
C ASP A 139 -13.70 5.14 4.09
N VAL A 140 -14.84 5.82 3.86
CA VAL A 140 -15.10 7.13 4.44
C VAL A 140 -16.18 7.05 5.51
N ALA A 141 -15.89 7.53 6.71
CA ALA A 141 -16.86 7.82 7.75
C ALA A 141 -17.00 9.34 7.96
N VAL A 142 -18.20 9.81 8.30
CA VAL A 142 -18.46 11.20 8.62
C VAL A 142 -18.91 11.30 10.08
N VAL A 143 -18.38 12.27 10.79
CA VAL A 143 -18.73 12.56 12.18
C VAL A 143 -19.25 13.99 12.28
N GLU A 144 -20.47 14.19 12.76
CA GLU A 144 -21.05 15.52 12.96
C GLU A 144 -21.69 15.64 14.34
N ARG A 145 -21.23 16.62 15.11
CA ARG A 145 -21.64 16.82 16.50
C ARG A 145 -23.16 17.00 16.68
N ASP A 146 -23.77 17.74 15.78
CA ASP A 146 -25.19 18.11 15.85
C ASP A 146 -26.06 17.22 14.95
N GLY A 147 -25.52 16.10 14.47
CA GLY A 147 -26.14 15.19 13.52
C GLY A 147 -26.05 15.63 12.07
N ALA A 148 -26.02 14.67 11.15
CA ALA A 148 -26.04 14.89 9.71
C ALA A 148 -26.93 13.89 9.00
N ASP A 149 -27.56 14.30 7.91
CA ASP A 149 -28.31 13.38 7.05
C ASP A 149 -27.31 12.55 6.22
N ALA A 150 -27.45 11.23 6.26
CA ALA A 150 -26.62 10.33 5.45
C ALA A 150 -26.77 10.62 3.94
N GLY A 151 -27.89 11.15 3.49
CA GLY A 151 -28.12 11.60 2.12
C GLY A 151 -27.20 12.73 1.66
N ASP A 152 -26.68 13.52 2.62
CA ASP A 152 -25.67 14.55 2.34
C ASP A 152 -24.27 13.98 2.00
N PHE A 153 -24.03 12.70 2.27
CA PHE A 153 -22.75 12.04 2.15
C PHE A 153 -22.86 10.69 1.38
N PRO A 154 -23.21 10.73 0.11
CA PRO A 154 -23.45 9.51 -0.67
C PRO A 154 -22.20 8.64 -0.77
N GLY A 155 -22.37 7.34 -0.58
CA GLY A 155 -21.32 6.34 -0.72
C GLY A 155 -20.36 6.22 0.48
N THR A 156 -20.55 7.01 1.53
CA THR A 156 -19.80 6.84 2.78
C THR A 156 -20.24 5.58 3.52
N ALA A 157 -19.30 4.94 4.24
CA ALA A 157 -19.57 3.73 5.00
C ALA A 157 -20.54 3.98 6.14
N GLN A 158 -20.44 5.15 6.79
CA GLN A 158 -21.31 5.54 7.90
C GLN A 158 -21.31 7.06 8.14
N VAL A 159 -22.37 7.52 8.77
CA VAL A 159 -22.48 8.85 9.36
C VAL A 159 -22.74 8.67 10.86
N VAL A 160 -21.93 9.28 11.70
CA VAL A 160 -21.97 9.16 13.15
C VAL A 160 -22.38 10.49 13.76
N ASP A 161 -23.42 10.46 14.59
CA ASP A 161 -23.86 11.63 15.35
C ASP A 161 -23.02 11.78 16.63
N GLY A 162 -22.76 13.03 17.02
CA GLY A 162 -21.86 13.35 18.12
C GLY A 162 -20.40 13.37 17.67
N LEU A 163 -19.45 13.57 18.60
CA LEU A 163 -18.01 13.53 18.33
C LEU A 163 -17.40 12.18 18.71
N ASP A 164 -18.11 11.09 18.39
CA ASP A 164 -17.63 9.73 18.65
C ASP A 164 -16.80 9.18 17.48
N LEU A 165 -15.51 9.52 17.49
CA LEU A 165 -14.57 9.04 16.47
C LEU A 165 -14.27 7.55 16.61
N ALA A 166 -14.45 6.97 17.80
CA ALA A 166 -14.30 5.53 18.00
C ALA A 166 -15.44 4.76 17.31
N ALA A 167 -16.68 5.24 17.42
CA ALA A 167 -17.82 4.71 16.69
C ALA A 167 -17.63 4.83 15.17
N ALA A 168 -16.92 5.87 14.70
CA ALA A 168 -16.51 6.03 13.30
C ALA A 168 -15.34 5.11 12.90
N GLY A 169 -14.80 4.30 13.82
CA GLY A 169 -13.68 3.39 13.56
C GLY A 169 -12.32 4.08 13.41
N ALA A 170 -12.18 5.32 13.92
CA ALA A 170 -10.91 6.03 13.91
C ALA A 170 -9.85 5.32 14.76
N GLY A 171 -8.62 5.25 14.26
CA GLY A 171 -7.49 4.60 14.94
C GLY A 171 -6.17 4.86 14.22
N PRO A 172 -5.08 4.16 14.59
CA PRO A 172 -3.73 4.47 14.12
C PRO A 172 -3.54 4.45 12.60
N ALA A 173 -4.34 3.68 11.87
CA ALA A 173 -4.30 3.61 10.41
C ALA A 173 -5.28 4.60 9.73
N SER A 174 -5.97 5.44 10.51
CA SER A 174 -6.98 6.36 9.99
C SER A 174 -6.40 7.75 9.74
N TYR A 175 -6.99 8.40 8.74
CA TYR A 175 -6.81 9.81 8.43
C TYR A 175 -8.04 10.56 8.98
N VAL A 176 -7.84 11.59 9.79
CA VAL A 176 -8.94 12.40 10.32
C VAL A 176 -8.79 13.84 9.82
N VAL A 177 -9.84 14.35 9.21
CA VAL A 177 -9.90 15.75 8.74
C VAL A 177 -11.02 16.49 9.44
N VAL A 178 -10.66 17.52 10.19
CA VAL A 178 -11.59 18.43 10.86
C VAL A 178 -11.95 19.57 9.92
N ALA A 179 -13.24 19.67 9.54
CA ALA A 179 -13.79 20.63 8.58
C ALA A 179 -15.11 21.25 9.07
N THR A 180 -15.14 21.71 10.32
CA THR A 180 -16.32 22.18 11.05
C THR A 180 -16.72 23.62 10.74
N MET A 181 -15.94 24.35 9.94
CA MET A 181 -16.10 25.80 9.70
C MET A 181 -16.02 26.67 10.97
N GLY A 182 -15.16 26.31 11.91
CA GLY A 182 -14.94 27.08 13.14
C GLY A 182 -15.99 26.90 14.24
N ARG A 183 -16.95 25.97 14.06
CA ARG A 183 -18.04 25.81 15.03
C ARG A 183 -17.62 25.09 16.31
N TYR A 184 -16.74 24.08 16.16
CA TYR A 184 -16.24 23.24 17.26
C TYR A 184 -14.90 22.62 16.91
N ASP A 185 -14.01 23.43 16.32
CA ASP A 185 -12.69 22.98 15.87
C ASP A 185 -11.87 22.40 17.02
N GLU A 186 -11.90 23.04 18.17
CA GLU A 186 -11.14 22.68 19.36
C GLU A 186 -11.56 21.28 19.84
N ASP A 187 -12.85 21.07 20.07
CA ASP A 187 -13.40 19.77 20.52
C ASP A 187 -13.12 18.67 19.52
N ALA A 188 -13.25 19.00 18.22
CA ALA A 188 -13.03 18.04 17.13
C ALA A 188 -11.56 17.63 16.98
N VAL A 189 -10.61 18.57 17.13
CA VAL A 189 -9.18 18.28 17.11
C VAL A 189 -8.77 17.45 18.33
N GLU A 190 -9.29 17.80 19.52
CA GLU A 190 -9.06 17.03 20.73
C GLU A 190 -9.55 15.58 20.57
N ALA A 191 -10.79 15.38 20.11
CA ALA A 191 -11.35 14.06 19.86
C ALA A 191 -10.54 13.29 18.79
N ALA A 192 -10.09 13.97 17.72
CA ALA A 192 -9.26 13.36 16.68
C ALA A 192 -7.92 12.86 17.22
N LEU A 193 -7.25 13.66 18.05
CA LEU A 193 -5.99 13.26 18.69
C LEU A 193 -6.20 12.13 19.70
N ALA A 194 -7.28 12.17 20.49
CA ALA A 194 -7.63 11.13 21.45
C ALA A 194 -7.96 9.78 20.79
N SER A 195 -8.46 9.77 19.53
CA SER A 195 -8.71 8.54 18.78
C SER A 195 -7.44 7.77 18.42
N GLY A 196 -6.28 8.37 18.57
CA GLY A 196 -5.01 7.78 18.18
C GLY A 196 -4.76 7.76 16.67
N ALA A 197 -5.55 8.50 15.86
CA ALA A 197 -5.40 8.55 14.41
C ALA A 197 -3.96 8.87 13.99
N GLY A 198 -3.48 8.17 12.95
CA GLY A 198 -2.13 8.35 12.43
C GLY A 198 -1.91 9.68 11.72
N TYR A 199 -2.98 10.26 11.19
CA TYR A 199 -2.98 11.57 10.54
C TYR A 199 -4.17 12.39 11.04
N VAL A 200 -3.91 13.62 11.47
CA VAL A 200 -4.94 14.58 11.91
C VAL A 200 -4.70 15.90 11.20
N ALA A 201 -5.72 16.44 10.53
CA ALA A 201 -5.63 17.70 9.83
C ALA A 201 -6.83 18.62 10.17
N LEU A 202 -6.56 19.94 10.26
CA LEU A 202 -7.56 20.96 10.50
C LEU A 202 -7.69 21.88 9.28
N VAL A 203 -8.87 21.94 8.71
CA VAL A 203 -9.22 22.88 7.64
C VAL A 203 -9.57 24.23 8.25
N ALA A 204 -8.61 25.12 8.25
CA ALA A 204 -8.73 26.48 8.79
C ALA A 204 -7.73 27.42 8.12
N SER A 205 -7.95 28.73 8.19
CA SER A 205 -6.89 29.69 7.84
C SER A 205 -5.72 29.58 8.83
N ALA A 206 -4.53 29.97 8.43
CA ALA A 206 -3.34 29.96 9.31
C ALA A 206 -3.58 30.69 10.64
N ARG A 207 -4.28 31.83 10.60
CA ARG A 207 -4.65 32.59 11.79
C ARG A 207 -5.59 31.80 12.73
N ARG A 208 -6.62 31.14 12.16
CA ARG A 208 -7.57 30.31 12.93
C ARG A 208 -6.88 29.07 13.48
N ALA A 209 -6.08 28.39 12.69
CA ALA A 209 -5.31 27.23 13.13
C ALA A 209 -4.42 27.54 14.34
N THR A 210 -3.68 28.67 14.29
CA THR A 210 -2.87 29.12 15.42
C THR A 210 -3.73 29.37 16.67
N ALA A 211 -4.92 29.98 16.52
CA ALA A 211 -5.80 30.23 17.64
C ALA A 211 -6.36 28.93 18.27
N VAL A 212 -6.79 27.97 17.45
CA VAL A 212 -7.28 26.65 17.91
C VAL A 212 -6.19 25.91 18.67
N LEU A 213 -4.98 25.82 18.10
CA LEU A 213 -3.86 25.15 18.78
C LEU A 213 -3.44 25.86 20.08
N ALA A 214 -3.56 27.20 20.16
CA ALA A 214 -3.29 27.92 21.39
C ALA A 214 -4.31 27.58 22.48
N VAL A 215 -5.61 27.55 22.17
CA VAL A 215 -6.66 27.15 23.12
C VAL A 215 -6.42 25.73 23.65
N LEU A 216 -6.09 24.77 22.76
CA LEU A 216 -5.80 23.40 23.17
C LEU A 216 -4.55 23.29 24.06
N ARG A 217 -3.52 24.07 23.78
CA ARG A 217 -2.34 24.20 24.65
C ARG A 217 -2.68 24.72 26.01
N ASP A 218 -3.46 25.81 26.07
CA ASP A 218 -3.89 26.41 27.32
C ASP A 218 -4.81 25.50 28.16
N SER A 219 -5.52 24.57 27.47
CA SER A 219 -6.29 23.50 28.11
C SER A 219 -5.44 22.33 28.62
N GLY A 220 -4.10 22.38 28.43
CA GLY A 220 -3.17 21.37 28.95
C GLY A 220 -2.83 20.25 28.00
N MET A 221 -3.15 20.36 26.69
CA MET A 221 -2.76 19.39 25.72
C MET A 221 -1.24 19.41 25.47
N ALA A 222 -0.62 18.25 25.40
CA ALA A 222 0.83 18.11 25.23
C ALA A 222 1.28 18.64 23.85
N GLU A 223 2.42 19.32 23.81
CA GLU A 223 3.00 19.86 22.56
C GLU A 223 3.26 18.79 21.51
N GLU A 224 3.64 17.59 21.91
CA GLU A 224 3.87 16.45 21.03
C GLU A 224 2.58 16.02 20.31
N ALA A 225 1.43 16.13 20.99
CA ALA A 225 0.13 15.83 20.39
C ALA A 225 -0.27 16.95 19.40
N LEU A 226 -0.09 18.22 19.79
CA LEU A 226 -0.40 19.38 18.95
C LEU A 226 0.47 19.42 17.69
N ALA A 227 1.74 19.02 17.78
CA ALA A 227 2.67 18.93 16.64
C ALA A 227 2.25 17.91 15.57
N ARG A 228 1.35 16.97 15.91
CA ARG A 228 0.79 16.00 14.95
C ARG A 228 -0.31 16.59 14.08
N VAL A 229 -0.87 17.75 14.46
CA VAL A 229 -1.96 18.38 13.70
C VAL A 229 -1.42 19.13 12.50
N LYS A 230 -1.81 18.71 11.31
CA LYS A 230 -1.57 19.44 10.06
C LYS A 230 -2.55 20.60 9.96
N ALA A 231 -2.07 21.82 10.11
CA ALA A 231 -2.91 23.01 10.08
C ALA A 231 -2.13 24.24 9.55
N PRO A 232 -2.60 24.88 8.52
CA PRO A 232 -3.77 24.57 7.66
C PRO A 232 -3.65 23.21 6.94
N ALA A 233 -4.78 22.50 6.79
CA ALA A 233 -4.85 21.29 6.01
C ALA A 233 -4.77 21.55 4.51
N GLY A 234 -4.12 20.65 3.77
CA GLY A 234 -4.03 20.65 2.32
C GLY A 234 -2.74 21.23 1.78
N LEU A 235 -2.41 20.83 0.58
CA LEU A 235 -1.26 21.36 -0.15
C LEU A 235 -1.45 22.86 -0.43
N ALA A 236 -0.37 23.64 -0.37
CA ALA A 236 -0.38 25.06 -0.67
C ALA A 236 -0.54 25.31 -2.18
N LEU A 237 -1.78 25.33 -2.68
CA LEU A 237 -2.10 25.56 -4.08
C LEU A 237 -2.52 27.04 -4.39
N GLY A 238 -2.38 27.93 -3.42
CA GLY A 238 -2.79 29.32 -3.53
C GLY A 238 -4.16 29.60 -2.92
N ASP A 239 -4.78 30.74 -3.31
CA ASP A 239 -6.12 31.11 -2.84
C ASP A 239 -7.18 30.37 -3.67
N LEU A 240 -7.91 29.47 -3.04
CA LEU A 240 -8.84 28.56 -3.68
C LEU A 240 -10.26 28.73 -3.15
N PRO A 241 -11.32 28.56 -3.98
CA PRO A 241 -12.67 28.37 -3.50
C PRO A 241 -12.79 27.21 -2.52
N HIS A 242 -13.71 27.31 -1.57
CA HIS A 242 -13.85 26.32 -0.48
C HIS A 242 -13.94 24.86 -0.94
N VAL A 243 -14.62 24.58 -2.05
CA VAL A 243 -14.74 23.21 -2.58
C VAL A 243 -13.43 22.73 -3.20
N GLU A 244 -12.64 23.63 -3.78
CA GLU A 244 -11.35 23.28 -4.39
C GLU A 244 -10.28 23.02 -3.32
N ILE A 245 -10.41 23.61 -2.11
CA ILE A 245 -9.56 23.26 -0.96
C ILE A 245 -9.68 21.75 -0.63
N ALA A 246 -10.85 21.13 -0.85
CA ALA A 246 -11.01 19.70 -0.64
C ALA A 246 -10.11 18.86 -1.55
N VAL A 247 -9.79 19.33 -2.77
CA VAL A 247 -8.81 18.68 -3.66
C VAL A 247 -7.41 18.76 -3.06
N ALA A 248 -7.02 19.92 -2.54
CA ALA A 248 -5.71 20.12 -1.91
C ALA A 248 -5.54 19.23 -0.65
N VAL A 249 -6.60 19.11 0.15
CA VAL A 249 -6.63 18.24 1.34
C VAL A 249 -6.53 16.77 0.95
N LEU A 250 -7.30 16.33 -0.05
CA LEU A 250 -7.25 14.95 -0.53
C LEU A 250 -5.88 14.61 -1.13
N ALA A 251 -5.28 15.53 -1.87
CA ALA A 251 -3.93 15.35 -2.42
C ALA A 251 -2.87 15.20 -1.32
N GLU A 252 -2.96 16.00 -0.24
CA GLU A 252 -2.06 15.84 0.92
C GLU A 252 -2.24 14.48 1.60
N ILE A 253 -3.48 14.01 1.78
CA ILE A 253 -3.77 12.68 2.34
C ILE A 253 -3.20 11.58 1.45
N VAL A 254 -3.36 11.68 0.13
CA VAL A 254 -2.80 10.71 -0.83
C VAL A 254 -1.27 10.68 -0.75
N ALA A 255 -0.61 11.83 -0.62
CA ALA A 255 0.83 11.92 -0.42
C ALA A 255 1.26 11.26 0.90
N ALA A 256 0.58 11.59 2.01
CA ALA A 256 0.85 10.97 3.32
C ALA A 256 0.64 9.44 3.32
N LYS A 257 -0.39 8.97 2.61
CA LYS A 257 -0.64 7.53 2.40
C LYS A 257 0.49 6.87 1.63
N ALA A 258 1.00 7.50 0.57
CA ALA A 258 2.11 6.97 -0.22
C ALA A 258 3.39 6.90 0.62
N GLU A 259 3.69 7.91 1.43
CA GLU A 259 4.83 7.92 2.36
C GLU A 259 4.72 6.83 3.44
N ALA A 260 3.51 6.59 3.98
CA ALA A 260 3.26 5.55 4.96
C ALA A 260 3.43 4.14 4.36
N GLY A 261 3.02 3.94 3.09
CA GLY A 261 3.20 2.69 2.36
C GLY A 261 4.64 2.44 1.90
N ALA A 262 5.43 3.50 1.72
CA ALA A 262 6.85 3.41 1.38
C ALA A 262 7.74 3.12 2.61
N LYS A 263 7.27 3.39 3.83
CA LYS A 263 7.94 2.89 5.04
C LYS A 263 7.64 1.40 5.16
N PRO A 264 8.66 0.52 5.29
CA PRO A 264 8.38 -0.86 5.65
C PRO A 264 7.56 -0.82 6.95
N ALA A 265 6.32 -1.27 6.89
CA ALA A 265 5.54 -1.56 8.08
C ALA A 265 6.49 -2.36 8.98
N GLY A 266 6.75 -1.87 10.20
CA GLY A 266 7.73 -2.48 11.08
C GLY A 266 7.54 -3.99 10.97
N ALA A 267 8.59 -4.68 10.52
CA ALA A 267 8.48 -6.07 10.10
C ALA A 267 7.63 -6.79 11.14
N PRO A 268 6.52 -7.43 10.78
CA PRO A 268 5.78 -8.22 11.74
C PRO A 268 6.83 -9.11 12.38
N THR A 269 6.88 -9.13 13.71
CA THR A 269 7.76 -10.04 14.43
C THR A 269 7.36 -11.43 13.98
N VAL A 270 8.07 -11.91 12.96
CA VAL A 270 7.89 -13.27 12.45
C VAL A 270 8.19 -14.16 13.65
N PRO A 271 7.24 -14.95 14.14
CA PRO A 271 7.58 -15.98 15.11
C PRO A 271 8.75 -16.74 14.53
N ASP A 272 9.76 -17.03 15.34
CA ASP A 272 10.94 -17.77 14.90
C ASP A 272 10.50 -19.12 14.31
N LEU A 273 10.14 -19.08 13.04
CA LEU A 273 9.84 -20.25 12.23
C LEU A 273 11.20 -20.74 11.73
N THR A 274 12.04 -21.20 12.68
CA THR A 274 13.24 -21.94 12.31
C THR A 274 12.77 -23.09 11.44
N PRO A 275 13.10 -23.11 10.15
CA PRO A 275 12.68 -24.21 9.29
C PRO A 275 13.27 -25.49 9.89
N PRO A 276 12.52 -26.60 9.90
CA PRO A 276 13.09 -27.87 10.28
C PRO A 276 14.36 -28.08 9.48
N ALA A 277 15.44 -28.49 10.14
CA ALA A 277 16.76 -28.67 9.53
C ALA A 277 16.65 -29.40 8.18
N GLY A 278 16.94 -28.68 7.08
CA GLY A 278 16.75 -29.19 5.70
C GLY A 278 16.25 -28.16 4.69
N VAL A 279 15.77 -26.99 5.11
CA VAL A 279 15.44 -25.90 4.17
C VAL A 279 16.69 -25.07 3.93
N VAL A 280 17.35 -25.33 2.81
CA VAL A 280 18.46 -24.49 2.33
C VAL A 280 17.84 -23.32 1.59
N ALA A 281 17.85 -22.12 2.18
CA ALA A 281 17.67 -20.92 1.41
C ALA A 281 18.77 -20.87 0.35
N PRO A 282 18.47 -20.59 -0.93
CA PRO A 282 19.53 -20.32 -1.89
C PRO A 282 20.35 -19.17 -1.30
N ALA A 283 21.64 -19.40 -1.11
CA ALA A 283 22.57 -18.35 -0.73
C ALA A 283 22.39 -17.24 -1.77
N GLY A 284 21.92 -16.08 -1.29
CA GLY A 284 21.94 -14.88 -2.09
C GLY A 284 23.38 -14.75 -2.58
N GLY A 285 23.57 -14.83 -3.91
CA GLY A 285 24.87 -14.64 -4.48
C GLY A 285 25.40 -13.33 -3.93
N ALA A 286 26.55 -13.42 -3.26
CA ALA A 286 27.27 -12.24 -2.85
C ALA A 286 27.43 -11.39 -4.12
N ARG A 287 26.79 -10.22 -4.13
CA ARG A 287 27.12 -9.20 -5.11
C ARG A 287 28.58 -8.88 -4.85
N THR A 288 29.43 -9.31 -5.77
CA THR A 288 30.78 -8.79 -5.82
C THR A 288 30.63 -7.30 -6.16
N GLU A 289 31.35 -6.46 -5.45
CA GLU A 289 31.37 -4.99 -5.54
C GLU A 289 31.88 -4.44 -6.88
N GLU A 290 31.65 -5.13 -8.00
CA GLU A 290 32.12 -4.73 -9.34
C GLU A 290 31.00 -4.60 -10.39
N ASP A 291 29.71 -4.72 -10.06
CA ASP A 291 28.61 -4.34 -10.95
C ASP A 291 28.06 -2.96 -10.51
N GLU A 292 28.85 -1.89 -10.79
CA GLU A 292 28.28 -0.56 -10.97
C GLU A 292 27.27 -0.68 -12.12
N ALA A 293 25.97 -0.56 -11.82
CA ALA A 293 24.93 -0.49 -12.82
C ALA A 293 25.22 0.72 -13.72
N VAL A 294 25.67 0.48 -14.93
CA VAL A 294 25.89 1.52 -15.94
C VAL A 294 24.50 2.01 -16.36
N GLU A 295 24.06 3.11 -15.77
CA GLU A 295 22.84 3.78 -16.19
C GLU A 295 23.07 4.45 -17.55
N ALA A 296 22.26 4.11 -18.55
CA ALA A 296 22.22 4.80 -19.83
C ALA A 296 21.00 5.74 -19.89
N VAL A 297 21.14 6.82 -20.64
CA VAL A 297 20.05 7.77 -20.88
C VAL A 297 19.53 7.57 -22.29
N ASP A 298 18.21 7.38 -22.44
CA ASP A 298 17.51 7.32 -23.73
C ASP A 298 17.75 8.63 -24.50
N PRO A 299 18.42 8.58 -25.66
CA PRO A 299 18.82 9.80 -26.38
C PRO A 299 17.62 10.57 -26.97
N VAL A 300 16.42 9.98 -27.02
CA VAL A 300 15.22 10.59 -27.60
C VAL A 300 14.41 11.36 -26.58
N CYS A 301 14.26 10.84 -25.34
CA CYS A 301 13.39 11.43 -24.32
C CYS A 301 14.13 11.80 -23.02
N GLY A 302 15.39 11.43 -22.86
CA GLY A 302 16.19 11.76 -21.67
C GLY A 302 15.90 10.89 -20.44
N MET A 303 15.09 9.84 -20.54
CA MET A 303 14.82 8.94 -19.42
C MET A 303 16.01 8.01 -19.17
N THR A 304 16.29 7.76 -17.89
CA THR A 304 17.29 6.77 -17.47
C THR A 304 16.78 5.36 -17.78
N VAL A 305 17.62 4.56 -18.42
CA VAL A 305 17.34 3.18 -18.81
C VAL A 305 18.50 2.30 -18.35
N GLU A 306 18.20 1.16 -17.77
CA GLU A 306 19.21 0.15 -17.42
C GLU A 306 19.54 -0.71 -18.67
N PRO A 307 20.75 -0.59 -19.26
CA PRO A 307 21.07 -1.26 -20.54
C PRO A 307 20.96 -2.79 -20.46
N ALA A 308 21.25 -3.36 -19.29
CA ALA A 308 21.24 -4.81 -19.09
C ALA A 308 19.82 -5.41 -19.17
N THR A 309 18.80 -4.62 -18.90
CA THR A 309 17.38 -5.04 -18.88
C THR A 309 16.54 -4.40 -19.98
N ALA A 310 17.14 -3.52 -20.79
CA ALA A 310 16.44 -2.80 -21.85
C ALA A 310 16.01 -3.73 -22.98
N HIS A 311 14.69 -3.90 -23.17
CA HIS A 311 14.13 -4.69 -24.27
C HIS A 311 14.22 -3.98 -25.63
N ASP A 312 14.34 -2.64 -25.63
CA ASP A 312 14.40 -1.81 -26.84
C ASP A 312 15.82 -1.21 -26.99
N THR A 313 16.60 -1.79 -27.89
CA THR A 313 17.96 -1.32 -28.22
C THR A 313 18.14 -1.09 -29.72
N ALA A 314 19.03 -0.22 -30.13
CA ALA A 314 19.47 -0.04 -31.52
C ALA A 314 20.95 0.32 -31.58
N THR A 315 21.64 -0.19 -32.60
CA THR A 315 23.04 0.12 -32.83
C THR A 315 23.19 1.15 -33.95
N HIS A 316 23.98 2.20 -33.72
CA HIS A 316 24.36 3.21 -34.71
C HIS A 316 25.84 3.51 -34.57
N ASP A 317 26.57 3.48 -35.67
CA ASP A 317 28.03 3.66 -35.75
C ASP A 317 28.84 2.81 -34.74
N GLY A 318 28.39 1.57 -34.52
CA GLY A 318 29.05 0.62 -33.62
C GLY A 318 28.74 0.82 -32.13
N VAL A 319 27.92 1.84 -31.77
CA VAL A 319 27.46 2.08 -30.40
C VAL A 319 26.02 1.59 -30.22
N THR A 320 25.77 0.84 -29.16
CA THR A 320 24.44 0.36 -28.83
C THR A 320 23.78 1.32 -27.85
N TYR A 321 22.59 1.81 -28.21
CA TYR A 321 21.75 2.70 -27.41
C TYR A 321 20.57 1.92 -26.84
N ALA A 322 20.23 2.22 -25.59
CA ALA A 322 19.06 1.67 -24.90
C ALA A 322 17.93 2.70 -24.88
N PHE A 323 16.69 2.23 -25.05
CA PHE A 323 15.50 3.08 -25.13
C PHE A 323 14.44 2.65 -24.11
N CYS A 324 13.72 3.62 -23.56
CA CYS A 324 12.64 3.37 -22.62
C CYS A 324 11.44 2.65 -23.26
N CYS A 325 11.26 2.76 -24.59
CA CYS A 325 10.16 2.13 -25.31
C CYS A 325 10.48 2.00 -26.83
N SER A 326 9.70 1.14 -27.50
CA SER A 326 9.82 0.90 -28.94
C SER A 326 9.54 2.16 -29.80
N GLY A 327 8.77 3.13 -29.28
CA GLY A 327 8.51 4.41 -29.92
C GLY A 327 9.79 5.27 -30.03
N CYS A 328 10.55 5.38 -28.92
CA CYS A 328 11.82 6.09 -28.88
C CYS A 328 12.84 5.43 -29.81
N ARG A 329 12.97 4.09 -29.76
CA ARG A 329 13.83 3.34 -30.66
C ARG A 329 13.52 3.64 -32.13
N ARG A 330 12.27 3.57 -32.56
CA ARG A 330 11.86 3.85 -33.96
C ARG A 330 12.16 5.29 -34.37
N ARG A 331 11.93 6.28 -33.50
CA ARG A 331 12.30 7.69 -33.77
C ARG A 331 13.81 7.85 -33.92
N PHE A 332 14.60 7.24 -33.08
CA PHE A 332 16.05 7.25 -33.18
C PHE A 332 16.50 6.62 -34.50
N GLN A 333 16.02 5.42 -34.83
CA GLN A 333 16.39 4.71 -36.08
C GLN A 333 16.01 5.50 -37.35
N SER A 334 14.96 6.32 -37.32
CA SER A 334 14.57 7.13 -38.47
C SER A 334 15.45 8.35 -38.70
N LYS A 335 16.03 8.95 -37.64
CA LYS A 335 16.87 10.15 -37.69
C LYS A 335 17.88 10.17 -36.56
N PRO A 336 18.90 9.27 -36.54
CA PRO A 336 19.83 9.15 -35.42
C PRO A 336 20.61 10.43 -35.14
N GLU A 337 21.04 11.12 -36.17
CA GLU A 337 21.85 12.33 -36.07
C GLU A 337 21.17 13.46 -35.32
N GLN A 338 19.85 13.53 -35.35
CA GLN A 338 19.07 14.55 -34.65
C GLN A 338 19.22 14.44 -33.13
N PHE A 339 19.41 13.23 -32.61
CA PHE A 339 19.46 12.94 -31.18
C PHE A 339 20.87 12.79 -30.62
N LEU A 340 21.88 12.78 -31.49
CA LEU A 340 23.29 12.64 -31.11
C LEU A 340 24.05 13.99 -31.14
N THR A 341 23.47 15.05 -31.71
CA THR A 341 24.14 16.35 -31.92
C THR A 341 24.05 17.28 -30.72
N GLU A 342 23.21 17.02 -29.72
CA GLU A 342 23.00 17.92 -28.56
C GLU A 342 23.87 17.64 -27.33
N ARG A 343 24.90 16.77 -27.45
CA ARG A 343 25.89 16.54 -26.36
C ARG A 343 27.30 16.93 -26.79
N ARG A 344 27.52 18.23 -26.83
CA ARG A 344 28.88 18.83 -26.72
C ARG A 344 28.92 19.81 -25.57
#